data_00d30da2c5131cd5ccb9dc51c6c12d2c
#
_entry.id   00d30da2c5131cd5ccb9dc51c6c12d2c
#
_cell.length_a   1.000
_cell.length_b   1.000
_cell.length_c   1.000
_cell.angle_alpha   90.00
_cell.angle_beta   90.00
_cell.angle_gamma   90.00
#
_symmetry.space_group_name_H-M   'P 1'
#
loop_
_entity.id
_entity.type
_entity.pdbx_description
1 polymer ?
#
loop_
_entity_poly.entity_id
_entity_poly.type
_entity_poly.pdbx_seq_one_letter_code
_entity_poly.pdbx_strand_id
1 'polypeptide(L)' 'MQAKVGDRIVVKGHHIGEPDRDCRVVEVRGKDGAPPYVVQWGDDGHESLFFPGPDAAVEQYEKSVA' A
#
# COMPACT_ATOMS: atom_id res chain seq x y z
N MET A 1 -3.30 -10.95 1.25
CA MET A 1 -2.53 -9.81 1.81
C MET A 1 -3.26 -9.26 3.01
N GLN A 2 -2.55 -8.96 4.03
CA GLN A 2 -3.11 -8.32 5.22
C GLN A 2 -2.37 -7.03 5.48
N ALA A 3 -3.13 -5.96 5.72
CA ALA A 3 -2.56 -4.66 6.01
C ALA A 3 -3.44 -3.94 7.00
N LYS A 4 -2.90 -2.93 7.63
CA LYS A 4 -3.66 -2.12 8.59
C LYS A 4 -3.39 -0.66 8.32
N VAL A 5 -4.21 0.18 8.89
CA VAL A 5 -4.07 1.63 8.73
C VAL A 5 -2.66 2.03 9.16
N GLY A 6 -2.00 2.79 8.32
CA GLY A 6 -0.63 3.22 8.54
C GLY A 6 0.41 2.40 7.82
N ASP A 7 0.05 1.23 7.33
CA ASP A 7 1.00 0.41 6.59
C ASP A 7 1.28 1.00 5.23
N ARG A 8 2.47 0.75 4.73
CA ARG A 8 2.86 1.20 3.40
C ARG A 8 2.79 0.03 2.44
N ILE A 9 2.23 0.27 1.27
CA ILE A 9 2.18 -0.72 0.21
C ILE A 9 3.03 -0.22 -0.94
N VAL A 10 3.93 -1.09 -1.41
CA VAL A 10 4.78 -0.77 -2.55
C VAL A 10 4.31 -1.60 -3.73
N VAL A 11 4.04 -0.94 -4.85
CA VAL A 11 3.63 -1.58 -6.09
C VAL A 11 4.81 -1.49 -7.06
N LYS A 12 5.28 -2.65 -7.49
CA LYS A 12 6.46 -2.69 -8.34
C LYS A 12 6.14 -2.25 -9.75
N GLY A 13 7.04 -1.49 -10.33
CA GLY A 13 6.93 -1.14 -11.74
C GLY A 13 7.18 -2.35 -12.62
N HIS A 14 6.52 -2.39 -13.76
CA HIS A 14 6.60 -3.54 -14.67
C HIS A 14 7.55 -3.33 -15.81
N HIS A 15 7.93 -2.10 -16.10
CA HIS A 15 8.75 -1.78 -17.26
C HIS A 15 10.07 -1.20 -16.81
N ILE A 16 11.09 -1.41 -17.63
CA ILE A 16 12.39 -0.82 -17.37
C ILE A 16 12.22 0.69 -17.32
N GLY A 17 12.71 1.31 -16.29
CA GLY A 17 12.58 2.75 -16.12
C GLY A 17 11.31 3.21 -15.46
N GLU A 18 10.37 2.29 -15.21
CA GLU A 18 9.16 2.65 -14.49
C GLU A 18 9.42 2.53 -12.99
N PRO A 19 9.26 3.61 -12.24
CA PRO A 19 9.54 3.55 -10.81
C PRO A 19 8.44 2.78 -10.08
N ASP A 20 8.81 2.22 -8.95
CA ASP A 20 7.82 1.64 -8.04
C ASP A 20 6.96 2.76 -7.50
N ARG A 21 5.71 2.45 -7.22
CA ARG A 21 4.80 3.39 -6.57
C ARG A 21 4.55 2.94 -5.16
N ASP A 22 4.30 3.88 -4.29
CA ASP A 22 3.96 3.53 -2.92
C ASP A 22 2.73 4.29 -2.46
N CYS A 23 2.05 3.71 -1.51
CA CYS A 23 0.89 4.33 -0.91
C CYS A 23 0.80 3.94 0.55
N ARG A 24 0.00 4.70 1.29
CA ARG A 24 -0.23 4.40 2.69
C ARG A 24 -1.69 4.05 2.88
N VAL A 25 -1.94 3.01 3.66
CA VAL A 25 -3.30 2.59 3.95
C VAL A 25 -3.91 3.57 4.92
N VAL A 26 -5.03 4.16 4.54
CA VAL A 26 -5.78 5.07 5.41
C VAL A 26 -7.06 4.44 5.94
N GLU A 27 -7.53 3.38 5.29
CA GLU A 27 -8.70 2.67 5.77
C GLU A 27 -8.65 1.24 5.23
N VAL A 28 -9.04 0.27 6.04
CA VAL A 28 -9.14 -1.13 5.61
C VAL A 28 -10.63 -1.44 5.49
N ARG A 29 -11.04 -1.84 4.30
CA ARG A 29 -12.43 -2.15 4.04
C ARG A 29 -12.76 -3.62 4.15
N GLY A 30 -11.76 -4.47 4.00
CA GLY A 30 -11.96 -5.89 4.13
C GLY A 30 -11.89 -6.34 5.58
N LYS A 31 -12.15 -7.62 5.80
CA LYS A 31 -12.17 -8.18 7.13
C LYS A 31 -10.77 -8.62 7.51
N ASP A 32 -10.38 -8.36 8.74
CA ASP A 32 -9.10 -8.84 9.29
C ASP A 32 -7.90 -8.40 8.47
N GLY A 33 -7.91 -7.17 8.00
CA GLY A 33 -6.79 -6.64 7.24
C GLY A 33 -6.81 -7.02 5.77
N ALA A 34 -7.92 -7.57 5.28
CA ALA A 34 -8.03 -7.96 3.89
C ALA A 34 -8.39 -6.76 3.00
N PRO A 35 -8.05 -6.84 1.70
CA PRO A 35 -8.47 -5.78 0.78
C PRO A 35 -9.98 -5.78 0.59
N PRO A 36 -10.54 -4.71 0.04
CA PRO A 36 -9.82 -3.58 -0.52
C PRO A 36 -9.41 -2.56 0.55
N TYR A 37 -8.48 -1.70 0.18
CA TYR A 37 -8.00 -0.65 1.06
C TYR A 37 -8.26 0.70 0.46
N VAL A 38 -8.52 1.69 1.30
CA VAL A 38 -8.42 3.08 0.86
C VAL A 38 -7.01 3.52 1.14
N VAL A 39 -6.33 3.99 0.13
CA VAL A 39 -4.91 4.33 0.23
C VAL A 39 -4.69 5.76 -0.23
N GLN A 40 -3.65 6.38 0.31
CA GLN A 40 -3.19 7.67 -0.15
C GLN A 40 -1.88 7.45 -0.90
N TRP A 41 -1.85 7.84 -2.16
CA TRP A 41 -0.68 7.62 -3.00
C TRP A 41 0.39 8.67 -2.69
N GLY A 42 1.63 8.20 -2.64
CA GLY A 42 2.73 9.07 -2.26
C GLY A 42 3.14 10.08 -3.33
N ASP A 43 2.82 9.79 -4.60
CA ASP A 43 3.27 10.64 -5.69
C ASP A 43 2.46 11.94 -5.78
N ASP A 44 1.16 11.89 -5.59
CA ASP A 44 0.33 13.09 -5.69
C ASP A 44 -0.60 13.29 -4.49
N GLY A 45 -0.59 12.37 -3.56
CA GLY A 45 -1.36 12.52 -2.34
C GLY A 45 -2.84 12.22 -2.46
N HIS A 46 -3.31 11.77 -3.62
CA HIS A 46 -4.74 11.51 -3.73
C HIS A 46 -5.09 10.16 -3.09
N GLU A 47 -6.33 10.02 -2.67
CA GLU A 47 -6.81 8.80 -2.07
C GLU A 47 -7.65 8.04 -3.08
N SER A 48 -7.54 6.72 -3.05
CA SER A 48 -8.37 5.90 -3.91
C SER A 48 -8.53 4.52 -3.31
N LEU A 49 -9.51 3.79 -3.82
CA LEU A 49 -9.73 2.41 -3.43
C LEU A 49 -8.73 1.54 -4.18
N PHE A 50 -8.07 0.65 -3.49
CA PHE A 50 -6.99 -0.14 -4.05
C PHE A 50 -7.22 -1.62 -3.80
N PHE A 51 -7.11 -2.41 -4.87
CA PHE A 51 -7.17 -3.85 -4.79
C PHE A 51 -5.78 -4.36 -5.16
N PRO A 52 -4.96 -4.71 -4.18
CA PRO A 52 -3.59 -5.10 -4.48
C PRO A 52 -3.54 -6.41 -5.26
N GLY A 53 -2.67 -6.43 -6.23
CA GLY A 53 -2.40 -7.62 -7.01
C GLY A 53 -1.09 -8.24 -6.59
N PRO A 54 -0.60 -9.20 -7.38
CA PRO A 54 0.64 -9.90 -7.03
C PRO A 54 1.90 -9.02 -7.06
N ASP A 55 1.80 -7.82 -7.65
CA ASP A 55 2.94 -6.91 -7.71
C ASP A 55 3.04 -6.02 -6.50
N ALA A 56 2.08 -6.09 -5.59
CA ALA A 56 2.05 -5.24 -4.43
C ALA A 56 2.57 -5.99 -3.22
N ALA A 57 3.32 -5.30 -2.38
CA ALA A 57 3.84 -5.86 -1.15
C ALA A 57 3.62 -4.87 -0.02
N VAL A 58 3.24 -5.39 1.13
CA VAL A 58 3.07 -4.56 2.32
C VAL A 58 4.41 -4.45 3.01
N GLU A 59 4.85 -3.22 3.24
CA GLU A 59 5.97 -2.95 4.12
C GLU A 59 5.38 -2.50 5.42
N GLN A 60 5.41 -3.34 6.41
CA GLN A 60 4.90 -2.95 7.69
C GLN A 60 5.82 -1.92 8.28
N TYR A 61 5.23 -0.86 8.78
CA TYR A 61 6.01 0.15 9.45
C TYR A 61 6.49 -0.45 10.75
N GLU A 62 7.72 -0.86 10.77
CA GLU A 62 8.32 -1.28 12.00
C GLU A 62 8.82 -0.04 12.63
N LYS A 63 8.18 0.31 13.66
CA LYS A 63 8.70 1.32 14.47
C LYS A 63 10.03 0.87 14.88
N SER A 64 10.96 1.37 14.20
CA SER A 64 12.29 1.07 14.52
C SER A 64 12.49 1.41 15.95
N VAL A 65 12.78 0.43 16.66
CA VAL A 65 13.15 0.66 17.98
C VAL A 65 14.55 1.02 17.97
N ALA A 66 14.86 1.94 17.45
CA ALA A 66 16.28 2.26 17.58
C ALA A 66 16.56 2.67 18.94
#